data_43362b686a308563fc7a7a2043ea1f31
#
_entry.id   43362b686a308563fc7a7a2043ea1f31
#
_cell.length_a   1.000
_cell.length_b   1.000
_cell.length_c   1.000
_cell.angle_alpha   90.00
_cell.angle_beta   90.00
_cell.angle_gamma   90.00
#
_symmetry.space_group_name_H-M   'P 1'
#
loop_
_entity.id
_entity.type
_entity.pdbx_description
1 polymer ?
#
loop_
_entity_poly.entity_id
_entity_poly.type
_entity_poly.pdbx_seq_one_letter_code
_entity_poly.pdbx_strand_id
1 'polypeptide(L)'
;KRIEFCGIWFQNNNFLSIPFALIFTLFCFKLILISFLFFEDILRLIVSTYKFFFSPTESFLINRRGFLSKIALLIASIPIPFVLHGIFKGRYNYKVYNYDLNFEDLPKEFDGYQITHISDIHSGSLNNIKSVEYAVELINEQNSDLILFTGDIVNNRADELDVWKNTLSKIEANDGKYSVLGNHDYGDYVNWKFEHEKKDNFENLLKIQNEMGFNLLMNENINIKRNQQSISLIGVENWGKGRFKKKGDIDTACNGLNENDFKIVMSHDPSHWDEILKNHKTHFHLTLSGHTHGMQFGIEIPGWIKWSPAKWAYKHWAGLY
;
A
#
# COMPACT_ATOMS: atom_id res chain seq x y z
N LYS A 1 11.60 -8.69 -7.85
CA LYS A 1 10.56 -7.98 -8.61
C LYS A 1 9.37 -7.73 -7.72
N ARG A 2 8.86 -6.52 -7.67
CA ARG A 2 7.69 -6.13 -6.88
C ARG A 2 6.59 -5.68 -7.81
N ILE A 3 5.38 -6.18 -7.60
CA ILE A 3 4.17 -5.65 -8.23
C ILE A 3 3.27 -5.14 -7.12
N GLU A 4 2.92 -3.85 -7.17
CA GLU A 4 1.98 -3.25 -6.23
C GLU A 4 0.60 -3.16 -6.87
N PHE A 5 -0.40 -3.71 -6.18
CA PHE A 5 -1.80 -3.45 -6.48
C PHE A 5 -2.23 -2.20 -5.72
N CYS A 6 -2.52 -1.13 -6.45
CA CYS A 6 -2.99 0.10 -5.84
C CYS A 6 -4.51 0.08 -5.74
N GLY A 7 -5.05 -0.24 -4.58
CA GLY A 7 -6.47 -0.12 -4.27
C GLY A 7 -6.77 1.20 -3.55
N ILE A 8 -7.82 1.91 -3.94
CA ILE A 8 -8.27 3.10 -3.20
C ILE A 8 -9.18 2.66 -2.06
N TRP A 9 -8.88 3.13 -0.85
CA TRP A 9 -9.64 2.91 0.37
C TRP A 9 -11.06 3.46 0.26
N PHE A 10 -12.06 2.63 0.01
CA PHE A 10 -13.46 2.98 0.26
C PHE A 10 -14.23 1.72 0.63
N GLN A 11 -14.68 1.68 1.88
CA GLN A 11 -15.56 0.63 2.39
C GLN A 11 -16.75 0.39 1.47
N ASN A 12 -16.86 -0.82 1.03
CA ASN A 12 -18.04 -1.60 0.61
C ASN A 12 -19.30 -0.85 0.09
N ASN A 13 -19.12 0.11 -0.83
CA ASN A 13 -20.19 0.56 -1.71
C ASN A 13 -19.56 1.39 -2.83
N ASN A 14 -19.45 0.82 -4.02
CA ASN A 14 -19.05 1.54 -5.24
C ASN A 14 -19.89 2.82 -5.46
N PHE A 15 -21.07 2.90 -4.85
CA PHE A 15 -21.97 4.04 -4.92
C PHE A 15 -21.54 5.20 -4.01
N LEU A 16 -20.88 4.95 -2.88
CA LEU A 16 -20.43 5.99 -1.94
C LEU A 16 -18.99 6.47 -2.24
N SER A 17 -18.20 5.71 -2.95
CA SER A 17 -16.81 6.07 -3.26
C SER A 17 -16.72 7.29 -4.19
N ILE A 18 -17.60 7.39 -5.21
CA ILE A 18 -17.61 8.53 -6.14
C ILE A 18 -18.03 9.82 -5.44
N PRO A 19 -19.16 9.88 -4.68
CA PRO A 19 -19.53 11.07 -3.90
C PRO A 19 -18.44 11.51 -2.93
N PHE A 20 -17.84 10.58 -2.19
CA PHE A 20 -16.74 10.90 -1.27
C PHE A 20 -15.53 11.48 -2.00
N ALA A 21 -15.12 10.87 -3.10
CA ALA A 21 -14.02 11.37 -3.91
C ALA A 21 -14.29 12.77 -4.47
N LEU A 22 -15.52 13.05 -4.90
CA LEU A 22 -15.94 14.39 -5.34
C LEU A 22 -15.91 15.39 -4.17
N ILE A 23 -16.43 15.01 -3.00
CA ILE A 23 -16.41 15.84 -1.78
C ILE A 23 -14.94 16.13 -1.38
N PHE A 24 -14.09 15.11 -1.36
CA PHE A 24 -12.67 15.27 -1.06
C PHE A 24 -11.97 16.21 -2.07
N THR A 25 -12.25 16.04 -3.36
CA THR A 25 -11.72 16.92 -4.42
C THR A 25 -12.14 18.36 -4.21
N LEU A 26 -13.43 18.59 -3.92
CA LEU A 26 -13.97 19.92 -3.61
C LEU A 26 -13.38 20.49 -2.32
N PHE A 27 -13.14 19.66 -1.33
CA PHE A 27 -12.48 20.07 -0.08
C PHE A 27 -11.04 20.54 -0.36
N CYS A 28 -10.25 19.77 -1.09
CA CYS A 28 -8.89 20.16 -1.48
C CYS A 28 -8.88 21.46 -2.30
N PHE A 29 -9.79 21.58 -3.28
CA PHE A 29 -9.97 22.81 -4.06
C PHE A 29 -10.25 24.02 -3.16
N LYS A 30 -11.24 23.90 -2.27
CA LYS A 30 -11.60 24.97 -1.33
C LYS A 30 -10.47 25.32 -0.38
N LEU A 31 -9.75 24.32 0.14
CA LEU A 31 -8.64 24.54 1.05
C LEU A 31 -7.52 25.37 0.38
N ILE A 32 -7.15 25.02 -0.86
CA ILE A 32 -6.14 25.77 -1.62
C ILE A 32 -6.63 27.20 -1.90
N LEU A 33 -7.87 27.34 -2.37
CA LEU A 33 -8.45 28.62 -2.69
C LEU A 33 -8.52 29.55 -1.48
N ILE A 34 -9.03 29.05 -0.34
CA ILE A 34 -9.14 29.80 0.91
C ILE A 34 -7.74 30.19 1.43
N SER A 35 -6.79 29.26 1.41
CA SER A 35 -5.43 29.54 1.85
C SER A 35 -4.78 30.66 1.04
N PHE A 36 -4.95 30.64 -0.28
CA PHE A 36 -4.41 31.66 -1.17
C PHE A 36 -5.06 33.02 -0.92
N LEU A 37 -6.39 33.07 -0.82
CA LEU A 37 -7.13 34.31 -0.58
C LEU A 37 -6.84 34.87 0.83
N PHE A 38 -6.74 34.01 1.83
CA PHE A 38 -6.41 34.40 3.19
C PHE A 38 -5.00 35.01 3.28
N PHE A 39 -4.04 34.41 2.58
CA PHE A 39 -2.69 34.96 2.51
C PHE A 39 -2.68 36.33 1.80
N GLU A 40 -3.45 36.52 0.74
CA GLU A 40 -3.64 37.81 0.05
C GLU A 40 -4.27 38.86 0.98
N ASP A 41 -5.29 38.46 1.77
CA ASP A 41 -5.93 39.38 2.74
C ASP A 41 -4.95 39.81 3.88
N ILE A 42 -4.10 38.91 4.35
CA ILE A 42 -3.04 39.23 5.32
C ILE A 42 -2.05 40.24 4.71
N LEU A 43 -1.57 39.99 3.49
CA LEU A 43 -0.67 40.93 2.82
C LEU A 43 -1.31 42.32 2.64
N ARG A 44 -2.58 42.36 2.28
CA ARG A 44 -3.36 43.60 2.18
C ARG A 44 -3.42 44.33 3.53
N LEU A 45 -3.74 43.60 4.59
CA LEU A 45 -3.80 44.18 5.94
C LEU A 45 -2.48 44.82 6.30
N ILE A 46 -1.35 44.13 6.10
CA ILE A 46 -0.01 44.64 6.35
C ILE A 46 0.26 45.91 5.54
N VAL A 47 0.02 45.85 4.22
CA VAL A 47 0.26 47.00 3.32
C VAL A 47 -0.66 48.17 3.68
N SER A 48 -1.93 47.92 3.97
CA SER A 48 -2.89 48.97 4.34
C SER A 48 -2.53 49.61 5.67
N THR A 49 -2.10 48.84 6.67
CA THR A 49 -1.66 49.34 7.96
C THR A 49 -0.40 50.20 7.82
N TYR A 50 0.58 49.72 7.06
CA TYR A 50 1.79 50.50 6.77
C TYR A 50 1.46 51.84 6.10
N LYS A 51 0.58 51.86 5.08
CA LYS A 51 0.17 53.08 4.38
C LYS A 51 -0.61 54.03 5.27
N PHE A 52 -1.48 53.50 6.14
CA PHE A 52 -2.22 54.32 7.09
C PHE A 52 -1.31 55.16 7.99
N PHE A 53 -0.17 54.60 8.42
CA PHE A 53 0.76 55.28 9.31
C PHE A 53 1.80 56.16 8.56
N PHE A 54 2.18 55.79 7.33
CA PHE A 54 3.34 56.37 6.67
C PHE A 54 3.06 57.04 5.31
N SER A 55 1.88 56.83 4.67
CA SER A 55 1.59 57.34 3.32
C SER A 55 0.08 57.47 3.05
N PRO A 56 -0.64 58.42 3.64
CA PRO A 56 -2.12 58.42 3.63
C PRO A 56 -2.81 58.83 2.31
N THR A 57 -2.08 59.18 1.25
CA THR A 57 -2.67 59.89 0.07
C THR A 57 -2.99 59.05 -1.17
N GLU A 58 -2.75 57.76 -1.20
CA GLU A 58 -3.02 56.94 -2.38
C GLU A 58 -4.03 55.79 -2.14
N SER A 59 -5.14 55.83 -2.89
CA SER A 59 -6.10 54.72 -3.00
C SER A 59 -5.52 53.60 -3.91
N PHE A 60 -4.94 52.62 -3.28
CA PHE A 60 -4.24 51.54 -4.02
C PHE A 60 -4.89 50.21 -3.76
N LEU A 61 -5.38 49.45 -4.67
CA LEU A 61 -5.63 48.00 -4.50
C LEU A 61 -6.93 47.40 -5.12
N ILE A 62 -7.82 48.23 -5.67
CA ILE A 62 -9.12 47.67 -6.14
C ILE A 62 -8.97 46.83 -7.43
N ASN A 63 -8.11 47.24 -8.34
CA ASN A 63 -7.98 46.60 -9.68
C ASN A 63 -7.21 45.25 -9.69
N ARG A 64 -6.41 44.97 -8.68
CA ARG A 64 -5.62 43.74 -8.61
C ARG A 64 -6.37 42.56 -8.00
N ARG A 65 -7.44 42.79 -7.21
CA ARG A 65 -8.20 41.73 -6.54
C ARG A 65 -8.83 40.74 -7.53
N GLY A 66 -9.45 41.25 -8.61
CA GLY A 66 -10.06 40.38 -9.62
C GLY A 66 -9.04 39.52 -10.36
N PHE A 67 -7.85 40.03 -10.60
CA PHE A 67 -6.77 39.28 -11.24
C PHE A 67 -6.22 38.18 -10.28
N LEU A 68 -5.94 38.53 -9.02
CA LEU A 68 -5.45 37.59 -8.02
C LEU A 68 -6.47 36.48 -7.73
N SER A 69 -7.77 36.81 -7.66
CA SER A 69 -8.82 35.81 -7.47
C SER A 69 -8.91 34.82 -8.65
N LYS A 70 -8.68 35.31 -9.89
CA LYS A 70 -8.63 34.42 -11.07
C LYS A 70 -7.42 33.50 -11.06
N ILE A 71 -6.25 34.00 -10.63
CA ILE A 71 -5.05 33.17 -10.43
C ILE A 71 -5.29 32.16 -9.31
N ALA A 72 -5.86 32.56 -8.19
CA ALA A 72 -6.19 31.65 -7.09
C ALA A 72 -7.12 30.53 -7.53
N LEU A 73 -8.15 30.85 -8.33
CA LEU A 73 -9.07 29.87 -8.90
C LEU A 73 -8.35 28.90 -9.84
N LEU A 74 -7.48 29.41 -10.71
CA LEU A 74 -6.69 28.59 -11.62
C LEU A 74 -5.78 27.62 -10.85
N ILE A 75 -5.02 28.11 -9.88
CA ILE A 75 -4.12 27.30 -9.05
C ILE A 75 -4.91 26.25 -8.27
N ALA A 76 -6.03 26.62 -7.65
CA ALA A 76 -6.89 25.71 -6.91
C ALA A 76 -7.50 24.62 -7.81
N SER A 77 -7.70 24.89 -9.10
CA SER A 77 -8.23 23.91 -10.06
C SER A 77 -7.20 22.88 -10.53
N ILE A 78 -5.90 23.15 -10.41
CA ILE A 78 -4.84 22.23 -10.88
C ILE A 78 -4.95 20.82 -10.31
N PRO A 79 -5.20 20.57 -9.01
CA PRO A 79 -5.28 19.23 -8.46
C PRO A 79 -6.47 18.41 -8.95
N ILE A 80 -7.56 19.08 -9.42
CA ILE A 80 -8.81 18.40 -9.79
C ILE A 80 -8.60 17.29 -10.84
N PRO A 81 -8.00 17.57 -12.02
CA PRO A 81 -7.79 16.55 -13.04
C PRO A 81 -6.87 15.40 -12.56
N PHE A 82 -5.89 15.70 -11.71
CA PHE A 82 -4.99 14.66 -11.15
C PHE A 82 -5.72 13.73 -10.19
N VAL A 83 -6.54 14.29 -9.29
CA VAL A 83 -7.34 13.48 -8.36
C VAL A 83 -8.35 12.64 -9.14
N LEU A 84 -9.07 13.22 -10.09
CA LEU A 84 -10.01 12.48 -10.93
C LEU A 84 -9.32 11.38 -11.75
N HIS A 85 -8.16 11.68 -12.35
CA HIS A 85 -7.37 10.66 -13.05
C HIS A 85 -6.96 9.52 -12.10
N GLY A 86 -6.51 9.82 -10.87
CA GLY A 86 -6.17 8.82 -9.86
C GLY A 86 -7.34 7.91 -9.52
N ILE A 87 -8.53 8.49 -9.32
CA ILE A 87 -9.75 7.76 -8.97
C ILE A 87 -10.21 6.82 -10.10
N PHE A 88 -10.22 7.30 -11.35
CA PHE A 88 -10.81 6.56 -12.48
C PHE A 88 -9.83 5.65 -13.20
N LYS A 89 -8.55 6.04 -13.30
CA LYS A 89 -7.52 5.30 -14.06
C LYS A 89 -6.33 4.86 -13.22
N GLY A 90 -5.88 5.68 -12.26
CA GLY A 90 -4.64 5.47 -11.55
C GLY A 90 -4.56 4.13 -10.80
N ARG A 91 -5.68 3.67 -10.23
CA ARG A 91 -5.75 2.40 -9.49
C ARG A 91 -5.45 1.14 -10.31
N TYR A 92 -5.54 1.22 -11.65
CA TYR A 92 -5.23 0.13 -12.57
C TYR A 92 -3.94 0.38 -13.38
N ASN A 93 -3.18 1.41 -13.01
CA ASN A 93 -1.90 1.69 -13.64
C ASN A 93 -0.78 0.89 -12.95
N TYR A 94 -0.80 -0.41 -13.16
CA TYR A 94 0.19 -1.31 -12.57
C TYR A 94 1.58 -1.04 -13.09
N LYS A 95 2.57 -1.10 -12.20
CA LYS A 95 3.99 -0.92 -12.51
C LYS A 95 4.79 -2.05 -11.92
N VAL A 96 5.76 -2.55 -12.68
CA VAL A 96 6.74 -3.50 -12.20
C VAL A 96 8.01 -2.75 -11.80
N TYR A 97 8.42 -2.91 -10.55
CA TYR A 97 9.69 -2.42 -10.05
C TYR A 97 10.66 -3.59 -9.92
N ASN A 98 11.83 -3.48 -10.53
CA ASN A 98 12.87 -4.49 -10.46
C ASN A 98 13.98 -4.02 -9.54
N TYR A 99 14.40 -4.92 -8.64
CA TYR A 99 15.52 -4.72 -7.73
C TYR A 99 16.46 -5.92 -7.83
N ASP A 100 17.73 -5.66 -8.08
CA ASP A 100 18.79 -6.66 -8.01
C ASP A 100 19.40 -6.59 -6.61
N LEU A 101 19.23 -7.66 -5.83
CA LEU A 101 19.71 -7.77 -4.46
C LEU A 101 20.88 -8.75 -4.42
N ASN A 102 22.02 -8.32 -3.91
CA ASN A 102 23.22 -9.13 -3.79
C ASN A 102 23.47 -9.46 -2.31
N PHE A 103 23.63 -10.75 -2.03
CA PHE A 103 23.94 -11.27 -0.71
C PHE A 103 25.15 -12.21 -0.82
N GLU A 104 26.16 -12.03 0.03
CA GLU A 104 27.37 -12.85 0.01
C GLU A 104 27.09 -14.29 0.46
N ASP A 105 26.16 -14.47 1.36
CA ASP A 105 25.77 -15.74 1.96
C ASP A 105 24.55 -16.41 1.31
N LEU A 106 24.07 -15.89 0.18
CA LEU A 106 23.03 -16.55 -0.60
C LEU A 106 23.53 -17.92 -1.11
N PRO A 107 22.78 -19.01 -0.85
CA PRO A 107 23.15 -20.32 -1.37
C PRO A 107 23.25 -20.30 -2.90
N LYS A 108 24.29 -20.92 -3.46
CA LYS A 108 24.63 -20.84 -4.90
C LYS A 108 23.49 -21.28 -5.82
N GLU A 109 22.70 -22.26 -5.41
CA GLU A 109 21.57 -22.76 -6.19
C GLU A 109 20.42 -21.71 -6.32
N PHE A 110 20.49 -20.63 -5.54
CA PHE A 110 19.56 -19.50 -5.58
C PHE A 110 20.15 -18.27 -6.28
N ASP A 111 21.33 -18.35 -6.87
CA ASP A 111 21.85 -17.25 -7.68
C ASP A 111 20.95 -17.03 -8.91
N GLY A 112 20.52 -15.78 -9.11
CA GLY A 112 19.52 -15.42 -10.13
C GLY A 112 18.08 -15.80 -9.79
N TYR A 113 17.77 -16.19 -8.55
CA TYR A 113 16.43 -16.55 -8.10
C TYR A 113 15.49 -15.36 -8.18
N GLN A 114 14.34 -15.55 -8.82
CA GLN A 114 13.38 -14.46 -9.08
C GLN A 114 12.19 -14.56 -8.14
N ILE A 115 11.98 -13.51 -7.35
CA ILE A 115 10.83 -13.39 -6.44
C ILE A 115 9.94 -12.25 -6.93
N THR A 116 8.66 -12.54 -7.15
CA THR A 116 7.66 -11.49 -7.30
C THR A 116 6.96 -11.26 -5.97
N HIS A 117 7.02 -10.02 -5.50
CA HIS A 117 6.32 -9.58 -4.30
C HIS A 117 5.05 -8.82 -4.68
N ILE A 118 3.93 -9.22 -4.09
CA ILE A 118 2.60 -8.63 -4.26
C ILE A 118 2.07 -8.27 -2.88
N SER A 119 1.28 -7.21 -2.77
CA SER A 119 0.64 -6.82 -1.51
C SER A 119 -0.62 -6.00 -1.73
N ASP A 120 -1.50 -5.93 -0.72
CA ASP A 120 -2.59 -4.97 -0.63
C ASP A 120 -3.52 -4.98 -1.87
N ILE A 121 -4.03 -6.16 -2.24
CA ILE A 121 -4.94 -6.32 -3.40
C ILE A 121 -6.27 -5.62 -3.15
N HIS A 122 -6.80 -5.71 -1.91
CA HIS A 122 -8.07 -5.10 -1.53
C HIS A 122 -9.19 -5.38 -2.55
N SER A 123 -9.49 -6.65 -2.75
CA SER A 123 -10.38 -7.17 -3.80
C SER A 123 -11.76 -6.51 -3.82
N GLY A 124 -12.31 -6.10 -2.67
CA GLY A 124 -13.56 -5.36 -2.57
C GLY A 124 -13.53 -3.96 -3.21
N SER A 125 -12.34 -3.42 -3.51
CA SER A 125 -12.18 -2.14 -4.21
C SER A 125 -12.04 -2.30 -5.72
N LEU A 126 -11.89 -3.52 -6.23
CA LEU A 126 -11.75 -3.80 -7.64
C LEU A 126 -13.14 -3.86 -8.32
N ASN A 127 -13.22 -3.38 -9.58
CA ASN A 127 -14.47 -3.39 -10.34
C ASN A 127 -14.27 -3.56 -11.86
N ASN A 128 -13.06 -3.90 -12.31
CA ASN A 128 -12.75 -4.08 -13.72
C ASN A 128 -11.98 -5.39 -13.93
N ILE A 129 -12.69 -6.41 -14.40
CA ILE A 129 -12.14 -7.76 -14.60
C ILE A 129 -10.94 -7.76 -15.55
N LYS A 130 -11.02 -7.03 -16.68
CA LYS A 130 -9.93 -6.96 -17.67
C LYS A 130 -8.65 -6.34 -17.08
N SER A 131 -8.80 -5.36 -16.20
CA SER A 131 -7.63 -4.78 -15.55
C SER A 131 -6.99 -5.73 -14.55
N VAL A 132 -7.79 -6.56 -13.85
CA VAL A 132 -7.26 -7.58 -12.94
C VAL A 132 -6.64 -8.75 -13.74
N GLU A 133 -7.24 -9.16 -14.84
CA GLU A 133 -6.65 -10.15 -15.76
C GLU A 133 -5.30 -9.66 -16.28
N TYR A 134 -5.21 -8.41 -16.73
CA TYR A 134 -3.95 -7.80 -17.13
C TYR A 134 -2.90 -7.77 -16.00
N ALA A 135 -3.32 -7.52 -14.76
CA ALA A 135 -2.41 -7.58 -13.62
C ALA A 135 -1.85 -9.00 -13.41
N VAL A 136 -2.70 -10.01 -13.55
CA VAL A 136 -2.28 -11.42 -13.44
C VAL A 136 -1.33 -11.81 -14.57
N GLU A 137 -1.63 -11.39 -15.81
CA GLU A 137 -0.73 -11.56 -16.96
C GLU A 137 0.64 -10.91 -16.68
N LEU A 138 0.63 -9.66 -16.21
CA LEU A 138 1.85 -8.93 -15.88
C LEU A 138 2.68 -9.60 -14.77
N ILE A 139 2.02 -10.24 -13.78
CA ILE A 139 2.68 -11.04 -12.75
C ILE A 139 3.34 -12.26 -13.37
N ASN A 140 2.60 -13.01 -14.18
CA ASN A 140 3.07 -14.25 -14.79
C ASN A 140 4.18 -14.01 -15.82
N GLU A 141 4.14 -12.91 -16.57
CA GLU A 141 5.21 -12.47 -17.47
C GLU A 141 6.56 -12.28 -16.77
N GLN A 142 6.56 -12.13 -15.45
CA GLN A 142 7.81 -12.03 -14.69
C GLN A 142 8.54 -13.37 -14.59
N ASN A 143 7.88 -14.50 -14.90
CA ASN A 143 8.45 -15.86 -14.86
C ASN A 143 9.16 -16.14 -13.53
N SER A 144 8.52 -15.79 -12.44
CA SER A 144 9.11 -15.85 -11.11
C SER A 144 9.25 -17.28 -10.60
N ASP A 145 10.33 -17.54 -9.91
CA ASP A 145 10.51 -18.79 -9.19
C ASP A 145 9.54 -18.87 -8.00
N LEU A 146 9.33 -17.75 -7.33
CA LEU A 146 8.51 -17.68 -6.12
C LEU A 146 7.62 -16.44 -6.14
N ILE A 147 6.38 -16.56 -5.70
CA ILE A 147 5.48 -15.43 -5.46
C ILE A 147 5.21 -15.31 -3.97
N LEU A 148 5.43 -14.10 -3.44
CA LEU A 148 5.22 -13.76 -2.05
C LEU A 148 4.17 -12.66 -1.93
N PHE A 149 3.07 -12.96 -1.24
CA PHE A 149 1.96 -12.04 -1.02
C PHE A 149 1.90 -11.64 0.46
N THR A 150 2.05 -10.34 0.74
CA THR A 150 2.19 -9.84 2.11
C THR A 150 0.90 -9.31 2.72
N GLY A 151 -0.27 -9.83 2.33
CA GLY A 151 -1.54 -9.61 3.03
C GLY A 151 -2.41 -8.50 2.47
N ASP A 152 -3.56 -8.29 3.11
CA ASP A 152 -4.66 -7.42 2.69
C ASP A 152 -5.22 -7.79 1.32
N ILE A 153 -5.66 -9.05 1.18
CA ILE A 153 -6.29 -9.54 -0.04
C ILE A 153 -7.72 -9.02 -0.19
N VAL A 154 -8.42 -8.79 0.92
CA VAL A 154 -9.77 -8.22 0.97
C VAL A 154 -9.78 -6.86 1.65
N ASN A 155 -10.88 -6.11 1.52
CA ASN A 155 -11.09 -4.94 2.36
C ASN A 155 -11.54 -5.37 3.77
N ASN A 156 -12.44 -6.36 3.86
CA ASN A 156 -12.98 -6.81 5.14
C ASN A 156 -13.62 -8.23 5.08
N ARG A 157 -14.14 -8.64 3.92
CA ARG A 157 -15.02 -9.80 3.80
C ARG A 157 -14.51 -10.78 2.77
N ALA A 158 -14.59 -12.05 3.10
CA ALA A 158 -14.17 -13.14 2.22
C ALA A 158 -14.97 -13.17 0.90
N ASP A 159 -16.26 -12.82 0.93
CA ASP A 159 -17.14 -12.77 -0.24
C ASP A 159 -16.72 -11.73 -1.29
N GLU A 160 -15.87 -10.78 -0.93
CA GLU A 160 -15.24 -9.85 -1.88
C GLU A 160 -14.38 -10.57 -2.94
N LEU A 161 -13.92 -11.79 -2.63
CA LEU A 161 -13.10 -12.61 -3.53
C LEU A 161 -13.92 -13.43 -4.53
N ASP A 162 -15.24 -13.57 -4.36
CA ASP A 162 -16.06 -14.47 -5.19
C ASP A 162 -15.94 -14.19 -6.68
N VAL A 163 -15.87 -12.91 -7.06
CA VAL A 163 -15.70 -12.48 -8.46
C VAL A 163 -14.27 -12.66 -8.96
N TRP A 164 -13.28 -12.57 -8.08
CA TRP A 164 -11.85 -12.49 -8.43
C TRP A 164 -11.11 -13.81 -8.31
N LYS A 165 -11.62 -14.75 -7.53
CA LYS A 165 -11.01 -16.03 -7.21
C LYS A 165 -10.46 -16.74 -8.46
N ASN A 166 -11.29 -16.89 -9.50
CA ASN A 166 -10.89 -17.58 -10.73
C ASN A 166 -9.80 -16.85 -11.53
N THR A 167 -9.72 -15.52 -11.41
CA THR A 167 -8.69 -14.73 -12.07
C THR A 167 -7.39 -14.79 -11.27
N LEU A 168 -7.46 -14.59 -9.95
CA LEU A 168 -6.29 -14.60 -9.08
C LEU A 168 -5.65 -15.99 -8.92
N SER A 169 -6.43 -17.08 -9.06
CA SER A 169 -5.87 -18.44 -9.06
C SER A 169 -4.95 -18.73 -10.24
N LYS A 170 -5.04 -17.95 -11.34
CA LYS A 170 -4.15 -18.06 -12.51
C LYS A 170 -2.74 -17.51 -12.28
N ILE A 171 -2.48 -16.89 -11.13
CA ILE A 171 -1.13 -16.47 -10.73
C ILE A 171 -0.29 -17.74 -10.51
N GLU A 172 0.89 -17.82 -11.11
CA GLU A 172 1.75 -19.02 -11.06
C GLU A 172 3.21 -18.69 -10.80
N ALA A 173 3.89 -19.60 -10.11
CA ALA A 173 5.34 -19.57 -9.89
C ALA A 173 5.87 -21.01 -9.77
N ASN A 174 7.15 -21.22 -10.16
CA ASN A 174 7.76 -22.56 -10.22
C ASN A 174 7.84 -23.24 -8.84
N ASP A 175 8.25 -22.50 -7.80
CA ASP A 175 8.45 -23.00 -6.43
C ASP A 175 7.25 -22.66 -5.51
N GLY A 176 6.15 -22.14 -6.09
CA GLY A 176 4.88 -21.92 -5.42
C GLY A 176 4.58 -20.46 -5.05
N LYS A 177 3.41 -20.30 -4.44
CA LYS A 177 2.87 -19.01 -3.97
C LYS A 177 2.66 -19.08 -2.48
N TYR A 178 3.18 -18.11 -1.75
CA TYR A 178 3.04 -18.03 -0.29
C TYR A 178 2.44 -16.70 0.10
N SER A 179 1.63 -16.71 1.15
CA SER A 179 0.97 -15.51 1.66
C SER A 179 1.07 -15.39 3.17
N VAL A 180 0.92 -14.17 3.66
CA VAL A 180 0.61 -13.86 5.07
C VAL A 180 -0.64 -13.00 5.13
N LEU A 181 -1.20 -12.82 6.32
CA LEU A 181 -2.38 -11.99 6.54
C LEU A 181 -1.98 -10.54 6.83
N GLY A 182 -2.75 -9.61 6.27
CA GLY A 182 -2.73 -8.21 6.67
C GLY A 182 -3.85 -7.87 7.67
N ASN A 183 -3.93 -6.61 8.09
CA ASN A 183 -4.90 -6.21 9.11
C ASN A 183 -6.36 -6.25 8.62
N HIS A 184 -6.61 -6.11 7.33
CA HIS A 184 -7.94 -6.19 6.74
C HIS A 184 -8.49 -7.61 6.66
N ASP A 185 -7.61 -8.59 6.56
CA ASP A 185 -7.97 -10.01 6.36
C ASP A 185 -8.71 -10.62 7.56
N TYR A 186 -8.64 -10.01 8.74
CA TYR A 186 -9.35 -10.48 9.94
C TYR A 186 -10.82 -10.02 10.04
N GLY A 187 -11.30 -9.15 9.14
CA GLY A 187 -12.66 -8.63 9.18
C GLY A 187 -12.94 -7.73 10.39
N ASP A 188 -11.91 -7.11 10.98
CA ASP A 188 -12.03 -6.29 12.19
C ASP A 188 -12.72 -4.95 11.96
N TYR A 189 -12.90 -4.51 10.70
CA TYR A 189 -13.50 -3.22 10.34
C TYR A 189 -14.99 -3.32 9.98
N VAL A 190 -15.60 -4.49 10.16
CA VAL A 190 -17.03 -4.72 9.94
C VAL A 190 -17.76 -4.81 11.29
N ASN A 191 -18.89 -4.17 11.41
CA ASN A 191 -19.79 -4.37 12.54
C ASN A 191 -20.60 -5.66 12.33
N TRP A 192 -20.03 -6.80 12.74
CA TRP A 192 -20.68 -8.10 12.67
C TRP A 192 -21.84 -8.16 13.65
N LYS A 193 -22.96 -8.73 13.21
CA LYS A 193 -24.13 -8.90 14.08
C LYS A 193 -23.88 -9.95 15.17
N PHE A 194 -23.13 -10.99 14.82
CA PHE A 194 -22.77 -12.09 15.71
C PHE A 194 -21.29 -12.45 15.55
N GLU A 195 -20.65 -12.88 16.64
CA GLU A 195 -19.22 -13.26 16.65
C GLU A 195 -18.93 -14.45 15.71
N HIS A 196 -19.86 -15.40 15.56
CA HIS A 196 -19.68 -16.51 14.66
C HIS A 196 -19.59 -16.09 13.19
N GLU A 197 -20.33 -15.05 12.75
CA GLU A 197 -20.26 -14.53 11.38
C GLU A 197 -18.85 -14.06 11.03
N LYS A 198 -18.17 -13.41 11.98
CA LYS A 198 -16.78 -13.00 11.81
C LYS A 198 -15.84 -14.18 11.70
N LYS A 199 -16.04 -15.20 12.55
CA LYS A 199 -15.25 -16.42 12.51
C LYS A 199 -15.44 -17.17 11.19
N ASP A 200 -16.69 -17.36 10.77
CA ASP A 200 -17.03 -18.00 9.51
C ASP A 200 -16.44 -17.25 8.30
N ASN A 201 -16.48 -15.91 8.32
CA ASN A 201 -15.85 -15.08 7.32
C ASN A 201 -14.33 -15.31 7.25
N PHE A 202 -13.67 -15.36 8.40
CA PHE A 202 -12.23 -15.59 8.46
C PHE A 202 -11.85 -16.99 7.95
N GLU A 203 -12.56 -18.03 8.41
CA GLU A 203 -12.34 -19.42 7.95
C GLU A 203 -12.57 -19.55 6.43
N ASN A 204 -13.61 -18.88 5.90
CA ASN A 204 -13.87 -18.84 4.47
C ASN A 204 -12.75 -18.14 3.70
N LEU A 205 -12.19 -17.03 4.23
CA LEU A 205 -11.05 -16.35 3.61
C LEU A 205 -9.83 -17.28 3.50
N LEU A 206 -9.49 -18.00 4.56
CA LEU A 206 -8.38 -18.96 4.55
C LEU A 206 -8.61 -20.06 3.51
N LYS A 207 -9.83 -20.57 3.44
CA LYS A 207 -10.23 -21.59 2.47
C LYS A 207 -10.07 -21.06 1.04
N ILE A 208 -10.57 -19.87 0.73
CA ILE A 208 -10.48 -19.27 -0.60
C ILE A 208 -9.02 -19.04 -1.00
N GLN A 209 -8.15 -18.54 -0.10
CA GLN A 209 -6.73 -18.37 -0.39
C GLN A 209 -6.07 -19.70 -0.75
N ASN A 210 -6.35 -20.76 0.01
CA ASN A 210 -5.84 -22.09 -0.28
C ASN A 210 -6.37 -22.63 -1.64
N GLU A 211 -7.66 -22.46 -1.94
CA GLU A 211 -8.25 -22.82 -3.24
C GLU A 211 -7.66 -22.06 -4.42
N MET A 212 -7.19 -20.80 -4.20
CA MET A 212 -6.43 -20.04 -5.19
C MET A 212 -4.97 -20.51 -5.32
N GLY A 213 -4.54 -21.47 -4.50
CA GLY A 213 -3.19 -22.04 -4.50
C GLY A 213 -2.16 -21.22 -3.73
N PHE A 214 -2.56 -20.33 -2.83
CA PHE A 214 -1.65 -19.68 -1.91
C PHE A 214 -1.44 -20.57 -0.67
N ASN A 215 -0.18 -20.80 -0.33
CA ASN A 215 0.22 -21.44 0.93
C ASN A 215 0.34 -20.33 2.00
N LEU A 216 -0.67 -20.25 2.86
CA LEU A 216 -0.71 -19.23 3.92
C LEU A 216 0.20 -19.64 5.07
N LEU A 217 1.09 -18.75 5.48
CA LEU A 217 1.97 -18.91 6.63
C LEU A 217 1.47 -18.03 7.80
N MET A 218 1.22 -18.67 8.96
CA MET A 218 0.66 -18.03 10.14
C MET A 218 1.58 -18.24 11.36
N ASN A 219 2.59 -17.39 11.49
CA ASN A 219 3.68 -17.51 12.48
C ASN A 219 4.45 -18.83 12.32
N GLU A 220 4.80 -19.16 11.12
CA GLU A 220 5.50 -20.38 10.76
C GLU A 220 6.55 -20.16 9.66
N ASN A 221 7.40 -21.13 9.45
CA ASN A 221 8.40 -21.10 8.39
C ASN A 221 8.40 -22.38 7.59
N ILE A 222 8.93 -22.26 6.39
CA ILE A 222 9.18 -23.39 5.49
C ILE A 222 10.54 -23.23 4.80
N ASN A 223 11.08 -24.32 4.33
CA ASN A 223 12.29 -24.33 3.50
C ASN A 223 11.93 -24.51 2.02
N ILE A 224 12.26 -23.49 1.21
CA ILE A 224 12.25 -23.60 -0.24
C ILE A 224 13.56 -24.29 -0.64
N LYS A 225 13.45 -25.44 -1.32
CA LYS A 225 14.60 -26.29 -1.65
C LYS A 225 14.91 -26.21 -3.13
N ARG A 226 16.21 -26.08 -3.46
CA ARG A 226 16.76 -26.29 -4.80
C ARG A 226 17.99 -27.20 -4.68
N ASN A 227 17.90 -28.34 -5.33
CA ASN A 227 18.92 -29.40 -5.21
C ASN A 227 19.20 -29.74 -3.73
N GLN A 228 20.42 -29.51 -3.26
CA GLN A 228 20.85 -29.81 -1.88
C GLN A 228 20.87 -28.55 -0.98
N GLN A 229 20.45 -27.40 -1.49
CA GLN A 229 20.43 -26.15 -0.76
C GLN A 229 18.99 -25.65 -0.51
N SER A 230 18.84 -24.80 0.46
CA SER A 230 17.54 -24.21 0.80
C SER A 230 17.68 -22.79 1.31
N ILE A 231 16.59 -22.03 1.17
CA ILE A 231 16.35 -20.76 1.84
C ILE A 231 15.13 -20.91 2.73
N SER A 232 15.14 -20.24 3.89
CA SER A 232 14.04 -20.27 4.84
C SER A 232 13.09 -19.12 4.59
N LEU A 233 11.84 -19.41 4.27
CA LEU A 233 10.76 -18.45 4.14
C LEU A 233 9.96 -18.43 5.43
N ILE A 234 9.84 -17.27 6.06
CA ILE A 234 9.18 -17.04 7.35
C ILE A 234 7.95 -16.17 7.09
N GLY A 235 6.79 -16.65 7.49
CA GLY A 235 5.55 -15.90 7.43
C GLY A 235 5.05 -15.53 8.81
N VAL A 236 4.80 -14.25 9.02
CA VAL A 236 4.30 -13.73 10.29
C VAL A 236 2.89 -13.19 10.09
N GLU A 237 1.94 -13.59 10.96
CA GLU A 237 0.62 -12.98 10.99
C GLU A 237 0.73 -11.46 11.18
N ASN A 238 -0.36 -10.71 10.98
CA ASN A 238 -0.27 -9.26 11.07
C ASN A 238 0.29 -8.80 12.43
N TRP A 239 1.43 -8.12 12.38
CA TRP A 239 2.02 -7.39 13.50
C TRP A 239 1.79 -5.90 13.23
N GLY A 240 0.72 -5.34 13.79
CA GLY A 240 0.33 -3.96 13.51
C GLY A 240 0.81 -2.98 14.57
N LYS A 241 1.26 -1.80 14.16
CA LYS A 241 1.61 -0.71 15.06
C LYS A 241 0.35 -0.04 15.64
N GLY A 242 0.41 0.34 16.92
CA GLY A 242 -0.66 1.08 17.59
C GLY A 242 -1.93 0.25 17.78
N ARG A 243 -3.04 0.67 17.13
CA ARG A 243 -4.36 0.03 17.26
C ARG A 243 -4.60 -1.18 16.35
N PHE A 244 -3.70 -1.42 15.42
CA PHE A 244 -3.83 -2.56 14.51
C PHE A 244 -3.58 -3.87 15.24
N LYS A 245 -4.17 -4.94 14.72
CA LYS A 245 -4.10 -6.26 15.33
C LYS A 245 -2.67 -6.76 15.43
N LYS A 246 -2.28 -7.27 16.60
CA LYS A 246 -0.97 -7.86 16.85
C LYS A 246 -1.12 -9.35 17.11
N LYS A 247 -1.12 -10.14 16.05
CA LYS A 247 -1.08 -11.61 16.11
C LYS A 247 0.28 -12.17 15.68
N GLY A 248 1.09 -11.34 15.05
CA GLY A 248 2.41 -11.72 14.58
C GLY A 248 3.34 -12.05 15.73
N ASP A 249 3.93 -13.25 15.68
CA ASP A 249 4.90 -13.80 16.63
C ASP A 249 6.11 -14.33 15.86
N ILE A 250 7.16 -13.52 15.80
CA ILE A 250 8.39 -13.86 15.09
C ILE A 250 9.20 -14.96 15.79
N ASP A 251 9.15 -15.03 17.13
CA ASP A 251 9.86 -16.07 17.85
C ASP A 251 9.25 -17.45 17.53
N THR A 252 7.91 -17.56 17.52
CA THR A 252 7.21 -18.77 17.07
C THR A 252 7.50 -19.07 15.61
N ALA A 253 7.45 -18.08 14.74
CA ALA A 253 7.72 -18.24 13.30
C ALA A 253 9.17 -18.72 13.01
N CYS A 254 10.11 -18.43 13.90
CA CYS A 254 11.51 -18.84 13.75
C CYS A 254 11.83 -20.23 14.35
N ASN A 255 10.86 -20.94 14.93
CA ASN A 255 11.10 -22.24 15.55
C ASN A 255 11.70 -23.24 14.55
N GLY A 256 12.80 -23.88 14.93
CA GLY A 256 13.46 -24.91 14.13
C GLY A 256 14.40 -24.38 13.05
N LEU A 257 14.57 -23.07 12.90
CA LEU A 257 15.53 -22.48 11.97
C LEU A 257 16.97 -22.58 12.52
N ASN A 258 17.93 -22.80 11.62
CA ASN A 258 19.35 -22.74 11.95
C ASN A 258 19.87 -21.30 11.83
N GLU A 259 20.93 -21.01 12.56
CA GLU A 259 21.55 -19.68 12.53
C GLU A 259 22.03 -19.30 11.11
N ASN A 260 22.62 -20.27 10.42
CA ASN A 260 23.23 -20.08 9.08
C ASN A 260 22.24 -20.15 7.90
N ASP A 261 20.95 -20.37 8.15
CA ASP A 261 19.97 -20.38 7.08
C ASP A 261 19.84 -18.99 6.46
N PHE A 262 19.72 -18.91 5.12
CA PHE A 262 19.35 -17.68 4.44
C PHE A 262 17.83 -17.45 4.66
N LYS A 263 17.45 -16.32 5.28
CA LYS A 263 16.11 -16.09 5.82
C LYS A 263 15.43 -14.91 5.14
N ILE A 264 14.22 -15.17 4.60
CA ILE A 264 13.31 -14.16 4.05
C ILE A 264 12.09 -14.08 4.95
N VAL A 265 11.72 -12.89 5.41
CA VAL A 265 10.54 -12.66 6.26
C VAL A 265 9.46 -11.96 5.46
N MET A 266 8.24 -12.48 5.52
CA MET A 266 7.02 -11.81 5.12
C MET A 266 6.30 -11.30 6.36
N SER A 267 6.08 -9.99 6.43
CA SER A 267 5.30 -9.34 7.49
C SER A 267 4.57 -8.13 6.92
N HIS A 268 3.26 -8.07 7.07
CA HIS A 268 2.44 -7.08 6.40
C HIS A 268 2.81 -5.63 6.74
N ASP A 269 2.89 -5.28 8.02
CA ASP A 269 3.20 -3.92 8.48
C ASP A 269 4.73 -3.69 8.55
N PRO A 270 5.31 -2.72 7.82
CA PRO A 270 6.74 -2.43 7.84
C PRO A 270 7.25 -1.94 9.21
N SER A 271 6.37 -1.48 10.09
CA SER A 271 6.76 -1.11 11.46
C SER A 271 7.27 -2.30 12.28
N HIS A 272 6.90 -3.53 11.90
CA HIS A 272 7.42 -4.75 12.52
C HIS A 272 8.94 -4.83 12.38
N TRP A 273 9.47 -4.49 11.20
CA TRP A 273 10.92 -4.42 11.00
C TRP A 273 11.55 -3.36 11.91
N ASP A 274 10.98 -2.15 11.95
CA ASP A 274 11.54 -1.05 12.72
C ASP A 274 11.55 -1.33 14.24
N GLU A 275 10.52 -1.96 14.75
CA GLU A 275 10.33 -2.10 16.20
C GLU A 275 10.87 -3.42 16.74
N ILE A 276 10.86 -4.50 15.94
CA ILE A 276 11.21 -5.85 16.39
C ILE A 276 12.33 -6.45 15.56
N LEU A 277 12.11 -6.64 14.24
CA LEU A 277 12.95 -7.54 13.44
C LEU A 277 14.41 -7.09 13.34
N LYS A 278 14.67 -5.80 13.20
CA LYS A 278 16.03 -5.25 13.07
C LYS A 278 16.91 -5.46 14.31
N ASN A 279 16.29 -5.67 15.48
CA ASN A 279 17.00 -5.90 16.74
C ASN A 279 16.80 -7.35 17.26
N HIS A 280 16.18 -8.21 16.44
CA HIS A 280 15.96 -9.59 16.81
C HIS A 280 17.29 -10.37 16.85
N LYS A 281 17.37 -11.40 17.74
CA LYS A 281 18.55 -12.28 17.88
C LYS A 281 18.88 -13.04 16.59
N THR A 282 17.83 -13.36 15.78
CA THR A 282 17.97 -14.01 14.49
C THR A 282 18.22 -12.96 13.40
N HIS A 283 19.24 -13.17 12.58
CA HIS A 283 19.49 -12.34 11.40
C HIS A 283 18.50 -12.68 10.27
N PHE A 284 17.88 -11.65 9.68
CA PHE A 284 17.00 -11.76 8.52
C PHE A 284 17.63 -11.03 7.33
N HIS A 285 17.79 -11.74 6.22
CA HIS A 285 18.48 -11.21 5.02
C HIS A 285 17.58 -10.28 4.19
N LEU A 286 16.27 -10.59 4.16
CA LEU A 286 15.28 -9.80 3.45
C LEU A 286 13.97 -9.79 4.23
N THR A 287 13.34 -8.61 4.35
CA THR A 287 11.98 -8.47 4.88
C THR A 287 11.11 -7.83 3.81
N LEU A 288 9.96 -8.46 3.53
CA LEU A 288 8.96 -7.97 2.59
C LEU A 288 7.72 -7.52 3.35
N SER A 289 7.23 -6.32 3.02
CA SER A 289 6.05 -5.72 3.69
C SER A 289 5.14 -4.99 2.69
N GLY A 290 3.88 -4.81 3.10
CA GLY A 290 2.85 -4.04 2.39
C GLY A 290 2.31 -2.88 3.22
N HIS A 291 0.98 -2.85 3.47
CA HIS A 291 0.25 -2.01 4.41
C HIS A 291 0.17 -0.51 4.09
N THR A 292 1.26 0.10 3.67
CA THR A 292 1.36 1.56 3.49
C THR A 292 0.81 2.04 2.15
N HIS A 293 0.47 1.12 1.27
CA HIS A 293 0.02 1.35 -0.11
C HIS A 293 0.98 2.19 -0.97
N GLY A 294 2.23 2.34 -0.54
CA GLY A 294 3.29 2.99 -1.31
C GLY A 294 2.91 4.39 -1.79
N MET A 295 2.80 4.57 -3.12
CA MET A 295 2.46 5.84 -3.78
C MET A 295 0.99 5.98 -4.15
N GLN A 296 0.06 5.30 -3.49
CA GLN A 296 -1.37 5.40 -3.80
C GLN A 296 -1.88 6.85 -3.75
N PHE A 297 -1.40 7.63 -2.78
CA PHE A 297 -1.62 9.06 -2.71
C PHE A 297 -0.29 9.77 -2.42
N GLY A 298 0.22 10.48 -3.41
CA GLY A 298 1.50 11.15 -3.27
C GLY A 298 1.93 11.88 -4.54
N ILE A 299 3.11 12.46 -4.49
CA ILE A 299 3.75 13.15 -5.59
C ILE A 299 5.07 12.45 -5.88
N GLU A 300 5.22 11.96 -7.10
CA GLU A 300 6.50 11.43 -7.58
C GLU A 300 6.92 12.15 -8.85
N ILE A 301 8.07 12.83 -8.74
CA ILE A 301 8.79 13.38 -9.88
C ILE A 301 10.10 12.62 -9.95
N PRO A 302 10.29 11.73 -10.94
CA PRO A 302 11.46 10.87 -11.02
C PRO A 302 12.77 11.65 -10.87
N GLY A 303 13.63 11.18 -9.95
CA GLY A 303 14.91 11.80 -9.65
C GLY A 303 14.88 13.09 -8.82
N TRP A 304 13.69 13.59 -8.46
CA TRP A 304 13.57 14.85 -7.70
C TRP A 304 12.72 14.74 -6.43
N ILE A 305 11.45 14.37 -6.52
CA ILE A 305 10.53 14.31 -5.37
C ILE A 305 9.83 12.95 -5.34
N LYS A 306 9.85 12.31 -4.17
CA LYS A 306 9.00 11.18 -3.82
C LYS A 306 8.41 11.45 -2.45
N TRP A 307 7.11 11.76 -2.40
CA TRP A 307 6.43 12.15 -1.18
C TRP A 307 5.01 11.58 -1.11
N SER A 308 4.65 11.10 0.06
CA SER A 308 3.29 10.67 0.42
C SER A 308 3.03 11.02 1.88
N PRO A 309 1.78 11.28 2.31
CA PRO A 309 1.41 11.40 3.72
C PRO A 309 1.80 10.18 4.57
N ALA A 310 1.87 8.99 3.97
CA ALA A 310 2.32 7.77 4.63
C ALA A 310 3.72 7.92 5.27
N LYS A 311 4.58 8.77 4.71
CA LYS A 311 5.91 9.10 5.26
C LYS A 311 5.89 9.60 6.71
N TRP A 312 4.79 10.24 7.13
CA TRP A 312 4.66 10.76 8.50
C TRP A 312 4.32 9.68 9.52
N ALA A 313 3.68 8.60 9.06
CA ALA A 313 3.31 7.47 9.92
C ALA A 313 4.33 6.33 9.86
N TYR A 314 4.92 6.09 8.68
CA TYR A 314 5.80 4.96 8.40
C TYR A 314 7.13 5.44 7.81
N LYS A 315 8.23 5.10 8.49
CA LYS A 315 9.59 5.43 8.03
C LYS A 315 9.93 4.72 6.72
N HIS A 316 9.57 3.43 6.63
CA HIS A 316 9.78 2.57 5.46
C HIS A 316 8.45 2.40 4.69
N TRP A 317 7.97 3.47 4.06
CA TRP A 317 6.64 3.50 3.46
C TRP A 317 6.58 3.04 2.00
N ALA A 318 7.67 3.06 1.25
CA ALA A 318 7.71 2.56 -0.13
C ALA A 318 9.13 2.47 -0.68
N GLY A 319 9.46 1.35 -1.33
CA GLY A 319 10.73 1.10 -1.99
C GLY A 319 11.64 0.17 -1.22
N LEU A 320 12.92 0.17 -1.58
CA LEU A 320 13.99 -0.60 -0.95
C LEU A 320 14.72 0.29 0.07
N TYR A 321 15.07 -0.28 1.23
CA TYR A 321 15.77 0.40 2.33
C TYR A 321 16.93 -0.45 2.82
#